data_6251f70c8b0a1e3f698bf22c91c6142f
#
_entry.id   6251f70c8b0a1e3f698bf22c91c6142f
#
_cell.length_a   1.000
_cell.length_b   1.000
_cell.length_c   1.000
_cell.angle_alpha   90.00
_cell.angle_beta   90.00
_cell.angle_gamma   90.00
#
_symmetry.space_group_name_H-M   'P 1'
#
loop_
_entity.id
_entity.type
_entity.pdbx_description
1 polymer ?
#
loop_
_entity_poly.entity_id
_entity_poly.type
_entity_poly.pdbx_seq_one_letter_code
_entity_poly.pdbx_strand_id
1 'polypeptide(L)'
;MAVIKPFKGIRPPKDLVESVASRPYDVLDSEEARAEAGDNEKSLYHIIKPEINFEVGTSEYDPRAYESAVEQFQKFQDKGWLVQDDKEHYYIYAQTMNGKTQYGLVVGAFVDDYMTGNIKKHELTRRDKEEDRMKHVRICNANVEPVFFAYPDNEVLDSLLARYAATKPEYDFVAPDDGFRHQFWVITDEADIKTVTEEFKKMPSLYIADGHHRSAAAALVGAEKAKNNKNHKGDEEYNYFMAVCFQASQLTILDYNRVIKDLNGMKVAEFLKALEKNFTVELKGKDEYRPTKLHEFSMYLDGNWYSLVAKPGTYDDSDPIGVLDVDISSRLILDELMGIKDLRSDKRIDFVGGLRGLGELKRRVDSGEMRWALALYPVSMQQIMDIADSGKIMPPKATWFEPKLRSGLVIHKLD
;
A
#
# COMPACT_ATOMS: atom_id res chain seq x y z
N MET A 1 6.13 -12.73 18.57
CA MET A 1 4.67 -12.71 18.83
C MET A 1 4.20 -11.29 18.60
N ALA A 2 3.16 -11.09 17.81
CA ALA A 2 2.68 -9.75 17.50
C ALA A 2 1.92 -9.14 18.69
N VAL A 3 2.27 -7.90 19.04
CA VAL A 3 1.62 -7.15 20.14
C VAL A 3 0.75 -6.06 19.56
N ILE A 4 -0.53 -6.08 19.90
CA ILE A 4 -1.50 -5.05 19.49
C ILE A 4 -2.30 -4.53 20.70
N LYS A 5 -2.88 -3.34 20.54
CA LYS A 5 -3.71 -2.68 21.56
C LYS A 5 -4.96 -2.06 20.91
N PRO A 6 -6.15 -2.11 21.56
CA PRO A 6 -7.26 -1.25 21.18
C PRO A 6 -6.93 0.20 21.55
N PHE A 7 -7.56 1.17 20.88
CA PHE A 7 -7.30 2.59 21.11
C PHE A 7 -8.57 3.43 20.98
N LYS A 8 -8.55 4.65 21.53
CA LYS A 8 -9.63 5.63 21.38
C LYS A 8 -9.52 6.33 20.05
N GLY A 9 -10.19 5.79 19.02
CA GLY A 9 -10.16 6.34 17.68
C GLY A 9 -10.78 7.74 17.59
N ILE A 10 -10.16 8.63 16.85
CA ILE A 10 -10.77 9.89 16.44
C ILE A 10 -11.36 9.66 15.04
N ARG A 11 -12.67 9.81 14.91
CA ARG A 11 -13.38 9.43 13.68
C ARG A 11 -14.55 10.36 13.35
N PRO A 12 -14.94 10.46 12.08
CA PRO A 12 -16.05 11.31 11.68
C PRO A 12 -17.39 10.77 12.20
N PRO A 13 -18.37 11.65 12.49
CA PRO A 13 -19.77 11.25 12.59
C PRO A 13 -20.22 10.54 11.29
N LYS A 14 -21.18 9.63 11.44
CA LYS A 14 -21.64 8.76 10.36
C LYS A 14 -22.08 9.50 9.09
N ASP A 15 -22.74 10.63 9.25
CA ASP A 15 -23.23 11.48 8.17
C ASP A 15 -22.15 12.31 7.48
N LEU A 16 -20.93 12.34 8.04
CA LEU A 16 -19.80 13.09 7.51
C LEU A 16 -18.70 12.21 6.90
N VAL A 17 -18.73 10.89 7.11
CA VAL A 17 -17.63 10.01 6.72
C VAL A 17 -17.26 10.11 5.24
N GLU A 18 -18.24 10.19 4.34
CA GLU A 18 -18.00 10.35 2.89
C GLU A 18 -17.33 11.67 2.53
N SER A 19 -17.63 12.73 3.29
CA SER A 19 -17.00 14.05 3.09
C SER A 19 -15.58 14.12 3.67
N VAL A 20 -15.25 13.28 4.66
CA VAL A 20 -13.95 13.28 5.33
C VAL A 20 -12.99 12.29 4.66
N ALA A 21 -13.46 11.08 4.35
CA ALA A 21 -12.63 10.00 3.85
C ALA A 21 -11.93 10.37 2.53
N SER A 22 -10.62 10.17 2.47
CA SER A 22 -9.79 10.54 1.33
C SER A 22 -8.87 9.39 0.93
N ARG A 23 -8.37 9.36 -0.30
CA ARG A 23 -7.29 8.44 -0.71
C ARG A 23 -6.02 8.75 0.09
N PRO A 24 -5.08 7.79 0.25
CA PRO A 24 -3.84 8.05 0.97
C PRO A 24 -2.97 9.08 0.20
N TYR A 25 -2.14 9.80 0.95
CA TYR A 25 -1.36 10.93 0.46
C TYR A 25 -0.41 10.61 -0.71
N ASP A 26 0.02 9.36 -0.83
CA ASP A 26 1.06 8.88 -1.74
C ASP A 26 0.55 8.36 -3.09
N VAL A 27 -0.77 8.36 -3.29
CA VAL A 27 -1.40 7.94 -4.56
C VAL A 27 -1.81 9.12 -5.47
N LEU A 28 -1.65 10.34 -4.97
CA LEU A 28 -2.03 11.59 -5.66
C LEU A 28 -0.90 12.61 -5.58
N ASP A 29 -0.76 13.40 -6.62
CA ASP A 29 -0.01 14.64 -6.50
C ASP A 29 -0.85 15.75 -5.84
N SER A 30 -0.24 16.92 -5.62
CA SER A 30 -0.90 18.04 -4.93
C SER A 30 -2.03 18.66 -5.75
N GLU A 31 -1.94 18.66 -7.07
CA GLU A 31 -2.97 19.22 -7.95
C GLU A 31 -4.19 18.28 -8.02
N GLU A 32 -3.94 16.96 -8.10
CA GLU A 32 -4.98 15.93 -8.03
C GLU A 32 -5.72 16.01 -6.68
N ALA A 33 -4.97 16.12 -5.56
CA ALA A 33 -5.56 16.24 -4.23
C ALA A 33 -6.39 17.53 -4.08
N ARG A 34 -5.93 18.64 -4.66
CA ARG A 34 -6.67 19.91 -4.69
C ARG A 34 -7.95 19.79 -5.50
N ALA A 35 -7.89 19.15 -6.65
CA ALA A 35 -9.06 18.91 -7.50
C ALA A 35 -10.10 18.02 -6.82
N GLU A 36 -9.67 16.96 -6.14
CA GLU A 36 -10.58 16.08 -5.39
C GLU A 36 -11.18 16.75 -4.13
N ALA A 37 -10.40 17.54 -3.41
CA ALA A 37 -10.92 18.30 -2.28
C ALA A 37 -11.97 19.33 -2.74
N GLY A 38 -11.72 20.00 -3.87
CA GLY A 38 -12.63 21.03 -4.41
C GLY A 38 -13.00 22.06 -3.34
N ASP A 39 -14.30 22.32 -3.19
CA ASP A 39 -14.86 23.20 -2.16
C ASP A 39 -15.20 22.47 -0.84
N ASN A 40 -14.82 21.21 -0.71
CA ASN A 40 -15.14 20.43 0.47
C ASN A 40 -14.16 20.71 1.62
N GLU A 41 -14.50 21.64 2.52
CA GLU A 41 -13.72 22.00 3.70
C GLU A 41 -13.48 20.82 4.69
N LYS A 42 -14.23 19.72 4.55
CA LYS A 42 -14.14 18.52 5.42
C LYS A 42 -13.26 17.44 4.82
N SER A 43 -12.71 17.64 3.61
CA SER A 43 -11.80 16.67 3.02
C SER A 43 -10.56 16.50 3.87
N LEU A 44 -10.19 15.24 4.20
CA LEU A 44 -8.98 14.98 4.96
C LEU A 44 -7.70 15.43 4.25
N TYR A 45 -7.75 15.67 2.94
CA TYR A 45 -6.60 16.23 2.21
C TYR A 45 -6.09 17.54 2.81
N HIS A 46 -6.95 18.35 3.42
CA HIS A 46 -6.52 19.57 4.13
C HIS A 46 -5.54 19.27 5.29
N ILE A 47 -5.50 18.02 5.77
CA ILE A 47 -4.60 17.58 6.86
C ILE A 47 -3.43 16.76 6.31
N ILE A 48 -3.69 15.81 5.37
CA ILE A 48 -2.67 14.87 4.89
C ILE A 48 -1.87 15.37 3.67
N LYS A 49 -2.42 16.36 2.95
CA LYS A 49 -1.83 17.07 1.81
C LYS A 49 -1.96 18.59 2.04
N PRO A 50 -1.47 19.14 3.18
CA PRO A 50 -1.81 20.48 3.66
C PRO A 50 -1.30 21.60 2.75
N GLU A 51 -0.39 21.33 1.82
CA GLU A 51 0.05 22.28 0.79
C GLU A 51 -1.09 22.72 -0.12
N ILE A 52 -2.20 21.97 -0.20
CA ILE A 52 -3.39 22.37 -0.98
C ILE A 52 -4.13 23.57 -0.35
N ASN A 53 -3.86 23.89 0.91
CA ASN A 53 -4.44 25.05 1.60
C ASN A 53 -3.82 26.39 1.18
N PHE A 54 -2.79 26.36 0.32
CA PHE A 54 -2.04 27.51 -0.16
C PHE A 54 -2.15 27.65 -1.68
N GLU A 55 -1.43 28.61 -2.25
CA GLU A 55 -1.36 28.84 -3.69
C GLU A 55 -0.85 27.60 -4.46
N VAL A 56 -1.31 27.45 -5.71
CA VAL A 56 -0.86 26.38 -6.61
C VAL A 56 0.67 26.42 -6.77
N GLY A 57 1.31 25.27 -6.69
CA GLY A 57 2.77 25.16 -6.76
C GLY A 57 3.48 25.27 -5.40
N THR A 58 2.74 25.43 -4.29
CA THR A 58 3.32 25.30 -2.95
C THR A 58 3.87 23.89 -2.75
N SER A 59 5.12 23.82 -2.29
CA SER A 59 5.78 22.51 -2.05
C SER A 59 5.13 21.74 -0.91
N GLU A 60 5.01 20.42 -1.06
CA GLU A 60 4.59 19.52 0.02
C GLU A 60 5.53 19.61 1.25
N TYR A 61 6.75 20.12 1.09
CA TYR A 61 7.75 20.32 2.15
C TYR A 61 7.79 21.73 2.72
N ASP A 62 6.88 22.63 2.31
CA ASP A 62 6.82 23.98 2.84
C ASP A 62 6.52 23.94 4.35
N PRO A 63 7.30 24.66 5.20
CA PRO A 63 7.03 24.71 6.63
C PRO A 63 5.60 25.11 7.00
N ARG A 64 4.99 26.04 6.24
CA ARG A 64 3.61 26.51 6.43
C ARG A 64 2.59 25.37 6.23
N ALA A 65 2.87 24.43 5.31
CA ALA A 65 1.99 23.30 5.09
C ALA A 65 1.87 22.43 6.35
N TYR A 66 2.98 22.18 7.04
CA TYR A 66 2.95 21.42 8.29
C TYR A 66 2.19 22.14 9.41
N GLU A 67 2.39 23.45 9.56
CA GLU A 67 1.63 24.25 10.53
C GLU A 67 0.13 24.19 10.22
N SER A 68 -0.23 24.33 8.96
CA SER A 68 -1.62 24.19 8.49
C SER A 68 -2.21 22.83 8.79
N ALA A 69 -1.45 21.72 8.67
CA ALA A 69 -1.94 20.40 9.04
C ALA A 69 -2.44 20.33 10.49
N VAL A 70 -1.68 20.94 11.42
CA VAL A 70 -2.06 21.01 12.83
C VAL A 70 -3.32 21.84 13.04
N GLU A 71 -3.36 23.02 12.42
CA GLU A 71 -4.52 23.92 12.51
C GLU A 71 -5.80 23.26 11.95
N GLN A 72 -5.68 22.61 10.78
CA GLN A 72 -6.82 21.89 10.20
C GLN A 72 -7.24 20.70 11.07
N PHE A 73 -6.31 19.91 11.61
CA PHE A 73 -6.64 18.78 12.49
C PHE A 73 -7.36 19.26 13.76
N GLN A 74 -6.95 20.40 14.34
CA GLN A 74 -7.66 21.01 15.46
C GLN A 74 -9.04 21.55 15.05
N LYS A 75 -9.12 22.27 13.90
CA LYS A 75 -10.39 22.77 13.35
C LYS A 75 -11.41 21.63 13.15
N PHE A 76 -10.98 20.46 12.64
CA PHE A 76 -11.88 19.32 12.43
C PHE A 76 -12.46 18.82 13.73
N GLN A 77 -11.68 18.80 14.82
CA GLN A 77 -12.14 18.41 16.14
C GLN A 77 -13.06 19.47 16.74
N ASP A 78 -12.70 20.75 16.68
CA ASP A 78 -13.51 21.86 17.20
C ASP A 78 -14.89 21.98 16.53
N LYS A 79 -14.95 21.63 15.22
CA LYS A 79 -16.18 21.63 14.43
C LYS A 79 -17.01 20.35 14.62
N GLY A 80 -16.49 19.35 15.33
CA GLY A 80 -17.14 18.05 15.48
C GLY A 80 -17.16 17.22 14.19
N TRP A 81 -16.27 17.54 13.22
CA TRP A 81 -16.11 16.74 12.01
C TRP A 81 -15.28 15.48 12.29
N LEU A 82 -14.49 15.50 13.34
CA LEU A 82 -13.78 14.38 13.93
C LEU A 82 -14.05 14.37 15.46
N VAL A 83 -14.47 13.23 15.98
CA VAL A 83 -14.83 13.04 17.38
C VAL A 83 -14.07 11.84 17.94
N GLN A 84 -13.48 11.98 19.12
CA GLN A 84 -12.78 10.89 19.78
C GLN A 84 -13.78 9.97 20.49
N ASP A 85 -13.58 8.66 20.35
CA ASP A 85 -14.35 7.66 21.10
C ASP A 85 -14.05 7.72 22.60
N ASP A 86 -15.06 7.48 23.42
CA ASP A 86 -14.92 7.53 24.90
C ASP A 86 -14.10 6.36 25.45
N LYS A 87 -14.11 5.21 24.75
CA LYS A 87 -13.43 3.97 25.15
C LYS A 87 -12.47 3.49 24.06
N GLU A 88 -11.55 2.64 24.48
CA GLU A 88 -10.63 1.95 23.58
C GLU A 88 -11.36 0.82 22.83
N HIS A 89 -11.21 0.77 21.51
CA HIS A 89 -11.83 -0.22 20.63
C HIS A 89 -10.81 -0.75 19.61
N TYR A 90 -11.08 -1.94 19.12
CA TYR A 90 -10.65 -2.34 17.78
C TYR A 90 -11.76 -1.98 16.79
N TYR A 91 -11.39 -1.90 15.51
CA TYR A 91 -12.37 -1.63 14.47
C TYR A 91 -12.19 -2.64 13.35
N ILE A 92 -13.25 -2.82 12.56
CA ILE A 92 -13.18 -3.62 11.33
C ILE A 92 -13.38 -2.66 10.16
N TYR A 93 -12.49 -2.73 9.20
CA TYR A 93 -12.57 -1.99 7.96
C TYR A 93 -12.65 -2.97 6.79
N ALA A 94 -13.76 -2.96 6.06
CA ALA A 94 -13.95 -3.79 4.88
C ALA A 94 -13.95 -2.95 3.60
N GLN A 95 -13.34 -3.51 2.56
CA GLN A 95 -13.25 -2.90 1.24
C GLN A 95 -13.74 -3.89 0.20
N THR A 96 -14.66 -3.46 -0.68
CA THR A 96 -15.16 -4.28 -1.78
C THR A 96 -14.73 -3.69 -3.12
N MET A 97 -13.99 -4.46 -3.89
CA MET A 97 -13.55 -4.15 -5.25
C MET A 97 -13.93 -5.32 -6.18
N ASN A 98 -14.60 -5.03 -7.29
CA ASN A 98 -14.97 -6.04 -8.30
C ASN A 98 -15.70 -7.27 -7.72
N GLY A 99 -16.59 -7.05 -6.73
CA GLY A 99 -17.35 -8.11 -6.07
C GLY A 99 -16.61 -8.93 -5.03
N LYS A 100 -15.31 -8.70 -4.82
CA LYS A 100 -14.51 -9.30 -3.74
C LYS A 100 -14.40 -8.34 -2.56
N THR A 101 -14.72 -8.81 -1.36
CA THR A 101 -14.58 -8.04 -0.11
C THR A 101 -13.42 -8.59 0.70
N GLN A 102 -12.55 -7.70 1.21
CA GLN A 102 -11.52 -8.01 2.19
C GLN A 102 -11.83 -7.31 3.51
N TYR A 103 -11.62 -7.98 4.63
CA TYR A 103 -11.90 -7.49 5.97
C TYR A 103 -10.61 -7.34 6.77
N GLY A 104 -10.33 -6.13 7.25
CA GLY A 104 -9.16 -5.83 8.05
C GLY A 104 -9.52 -5.40 9.47
N LEU A 105 -8.69 -5.79 10.43
CA LEU A 105 -8.75 -5.32 11.81
C LEU A 105 -7.90 -4.07 11.98
N VAL A 106 -8.50 -2.97 12.45
CA VAL A 106 -7.80 -1.73 12.76
C VAL A 106 -7.34 -1.80 14.22
N VAL A 107 -6.03 -1.70 14.40
CA VAL A 107 -5.35 -1.93 15.70
C VAL A 107 -4.26 -0.90 15.93
N GLY A 108 -3.87 -0.68 17.18
CA GLY A 108 -2.58 -0.11 17.53
C GLY A 108 -1.52 -1.20 17.49
N ALA A 109 -0.61 -1.17 16.52
CA ALA A 109 0.51 -2.11 16.40
C ALA A 109 1.71 -1.61 17.19
N PHE A 110 2.40 -2.49 17.91
CA PHE A 110 3.46 -2.11 18.84
C PHE A 110 4.72 -1.63 18.11
N VAL A 111 5.22 -0.47 18.51
CA VAL A 111 6.41 0.16 17.91
C VAL A 111 7.63 -0.74 18.00
N ASP A 112 7.83 -1.42 19.14
CA ASP A 112 8.99 -2.28 19.35
C ASP A 112 8.99 -3.51 18.44
N ASP A 113 7.82 -4.01 18.04
CA ASP A 113 7.69 -5.08 17.04
C ASP A 113 8.23 -4.64 15.66
N TYR A 114 8.07 -3.37 15.31
CA TYR A 114 8.71 -2.80 14.11
C TYR A 114 10.21 -2.64 14.29
N MET A 115 10.66 -2.13 15.43
CA MET A 115 12.09 -1.87 15.71
C MET A 115 12.90 -3.15 15.81
N THR A 116 12.33 -4.22 16.34
CA THR A 116 12.98 -5.54 16.49
C THR A 116 12.83 -6.46 15.27
N GLY A 117 12.04 -6.04 14.25
CA GLY A 117 11.81 -6.82 13.04
C GLY A 117 10.76 -7.92 13.19
N ASN A 118 9.92 -7.87 14.21
CA ASN A 118 8.74 -8.73 14.36
C ASN A 118 7.62 -8.31 13.41
N ILE A 119 7.53 -7.01 13.08
CA ILE A 119 6.81 -6.51 11.90
C ILE A 119 7.78 -6.55 10.72
N LYS A 120 7.53 -7.45 9.78
CA LYS A 120 8.40 -7.79 8.66
C LYS A 120 8.26 -6.80 7.51
N LYS A 121 9.39 -6.45 6.90
CA LYS A 121 9.50 -5.51 5.77
C LYS A 121 9.97 -6.25 4.54
N HIS A 122 9.49 -5.84 3.38
CA HIS A 122 9.95 -6.36 2.09
C HIS A 122 10.45 -5.24 1.15
N GLU A 123 10.38 -3.97 1.58
CA GLU A 123 10.82 -2.80 0.81
C GLU A 123 11.66 -1.86 1.68
N LEU A 124 12.65 -1.17 1.06
CA LEU A 124 13.43 -0.11 1.70
C LEU A 124 12.68 1.22 1.60
N THR A 125 12.70 1.97 2.69
CA THR A 125 12.18 3.33 2.72
C THR A 125 13.17 4.33 2.11
N ARG A 126 12.64 5.39 1.51
CA ARG A 126 13.42 6.55 1.09
C ARG A 126 13.47 7.54 2.24
N ARG A 127 14.69 8.01 2.56
CA ARG A 127 14.94 8.88 3.70
C ARG A 127 14.16 10.19 3.64
N ASP A 128 14.08 10.81 2.46
CA ASP A 128 13.33 12.06 2.26
C ASP A 128 11.84 11.91 2.60
N LYS A 129 11.21 10.82 2.15
CA LYS A 129 9.79 10.52 2.44
C LYS A 129 9.57 10.11 3.90
N GLU A 130 10.52 9.38 4.47
CA GLU A 130 10.47 8.99 5.87
C GLU A 130 10.54 10.22 6.79
N GLU A 131 11.52 11.13 6.56
CA GLU A 131 11.67 12.37 7.33
C GLU A 131 10.42 13.29 7.22
N ASP A 132 9.83 13.37 6.02
CA ASP A 132 8.59 14.11 5.79
C ASP A 132 7.44 13.54 6.63
N ARG A 133 7.20 12.24 6.56
CA ARG A 133 6.14 11.60 7.35
C ARG A 133 6.42 11.63 8.85
N MET A 134 7.66 11.49 9.29
CA MET A 134 8.04 11.68 10.71
C MET A 134 7.68 13.09 11.19
N LYS A 135 7.97 14.11 10.38
CA LYS A 135 7.61 15.49 10.72
C LYS A 135 6.10 15.62 10.86
N HIS A 136 5.32 15.10 9.93
CA HIS A 136 3.86 15.14 9.97
C HIS A 136 3.29 14.44 11.22
N VAL A 137 3.71 13.20 11.52
CA VAL A 137 3.29 12.44 12.71
C VAL A 137 3.66 13.20 14.00
N ARG A 138 4.87 13.76 14.04
CA ARG A 138 5.38 14.48 15.23
C ARG A 138 4.57 15.73 15.53
N ILE A 139 4.23 16.54 14.52
CA ILE A 139 3.51 17.80 14.74
C ILE A 139 2.00 17.59 14.98
N CYS A 140 1.37 16.67 14.23
CA CYS A 140 -0.04 16.33 14.45
C CYS A 140 -0.25 15.56 15.76
N ASN A 141 0.82 15.00 16.32
CA ASN A 141 0.78 14.09 17.47
C ASN A 141 -0.22 12.93 17.27
N ALA A 142 -0.32 12.44 16.05
CA ALA A 142 -1.28 11.41 15.64
C ALA A 142 -0.80 10.62 14.42
N ASN A 143 -1.25 9.37 14.31
CA ASN A 143 -1.25 8.62 13.08
C ASN A 143 -2.54 8.95 12.32
N VAL A 144 -2.49 9.94 11.45
CA VAL A 144 -3.67 10.41 10.70
C VAL A 144 -4.05 9.43 9.59
N GLU A 145 -3.08 8.71 9.05
CA GLU A 145 -3.25 7.72 8.00
C GLU A 145 -2.88 6.33 8.49
N PRO A 146 -3.66 5.28 8.18
CA PRO A 146 -3.34 3.92 8.55
C PRO A 146 -2.19 3.34 7.72
N VAL A 147 -1.53 2.33 8.28
CA VAL A 147 -0.64 1.45 7.53
C VAL A 147 -1.35 0.12 7.23
N PHE A 148 -0.92 -0.55 6.17
CA PHE A 148 -1.57 -1.75 5.67
C PHE A 148 -0.70 -2.97 5.96
N PHE A 149 -1.18 -3.86 6.84
CA PHE A 149 -0.48 -5.08 7.23
C PHE A 149 -1.24 -6.33 6.80
N ALA A 150 -0.48 -7.40 6.63
CA ALA A 150 -1.00 -8.75 6.49
C ALA A 150 -0.61 -9.59 7.71
N TYR A 151 -1.45 -10.57 8.04
CA TYR A 151 -1.18 -11.61 9.03
C TYR A 151 -1.52 -13.00 8.47
N PRO A 152 -0.86 -14.08 8.98
CA PRO A 152 -1.21 -15.46 8.60
C PRO A 152 -2.67 -15.77 8.91
N ASP A 153 -3.33 -16.53 8.05
CA ASP A 153 -4.75 -16.86 8.19
C ASP A 153 -5.08 -17.46 9.56
N ASN A 154 -6.22 -17.06 10.13
CA ASN A 154 -6.66 -17.43 11.47
C ASN A 154 -8.17 -17.65 11.50
N GLU A 155 -8.60 -18.89 11.71
CA GLU A 155 -10.02 -19.29 11.68
C GLU A 155 -10.88 -18.62 12.78
N VAL A 156 -10.29 -18.29 13.94
CA VAL A 156 -11.01 -17.63 15.03
C VAL A 156 -11.33 -16.18 14.65
N LEU A 157 -10.34 -15.46 14.10
CA LEU A 157 -10.54 -14.11 13.61
C LEU A 157 -11.48 -14.08 12.40
N ASP A 158 -11.38 -15.07 11.51
CA ASP A 158 -12.28 -15.20 10.36
C ASP A 158 -13.75 -15.33 10.79
N SER A 159 -14.00 -16.17 11.78
CA SER A 159 -15.33 -16.36 12.38
C SER A 159 -15.84 -15.09 13.05
N LEU A 160 -14.96 -14.34 13.73
CA LEU A 160 -15.29 -13.05 14.34
C LEU A 160 -15.65 -12.01 13.26
N LEU A 161 -14.82 -11.87 12.23
CA LEU A 161 -15.06 -10.94 11.12
C LEU A 161 -16.36 -11.26 10.39
N ALA A 162 -16.64 -12.55 10.10
CA ALA A 162 -17.87 -12.99 9.46
C ALA A 162 -19.12 -12.65 10.29
N ARG A 163 -19.03 -12.75 11.62
CA ARG A 163 -20.13 -12.39 12.53
C ARG A 163 -20.43 -10.88 12.49
N TYR A 164 -19.39 -10.03 12.48
CA TYR A 164 -19.57 -8.58 12.35
C TYR A 164 -20.08 -8.20 10.96
N ALA A 165 -19.59 -8.84 9.90
CA ALA A 165 -20.03 -8.62 8.52
C ALA A 165 -21.53 -8.89 8.32
N ALA A 166 -22.14 -9.76 9.13
CA ALA A 166 -23.57 -10.04 9.14
C ALA A 166 -24.41 -8.96 9.87
N THR A 167 -23.78 -7.99 10.53
CA THR A 167 -24.43 -6.90 11.24
C THR A 167 -24.42 -5.61 10.41
N LYS A 168 -25.22 -4.62 10.83
CA LYS A 168 -25.20 -3.29 10.20
C LYS A 168 -23.90 -2.56 10.56
N PRO A 169 -23.13 -2.09 9.57
CA PRO A 169 -21.92 -1.32 9.81
C PRO A 169 -22.22 0.08 10.35
N GLU A 170 -21.23 0.65 11.04
CA GLU A 170 -21.22 2.06 11.41
C GLU A 170 -21.14 2.96 10.17
N TYR A 171 -20.20 2.67 9.26
CA TYR A 171 -20.10 3.33 7.96
C TYR A 171 -20.36 2.35 6.84
N ASP A 172 -21.01 2.81 5.77
CA ASP A 172 -21.25 2.05 4.55
C ASP A 172 -21.46 3.03 3.39
N PHE A 173 -20.47 3.15 2.54
CA PHE A 173 -20.51 4.07 1.39
C PHE A 173 -19.70 3.53 0.21
N VAL A 174 -20.00 4.07 -0.96
CA VAL A 174 -19.23 3.82 -2.19
C VAL A 174 -18.48 5.10 -2.53
N ALA A 175 -17.17 5.02 -2.61
CA ALA A 175 -16.33 6.17 -2.92
C ALA A 175 -16.53 6.60 -4.38
N PRO A 176 -16.76 7.90 -4.66
CA PRO A 176 -17.12 8.35 -6.01
C PRO A 176 -15.93 8.34 -6.99
N ASP A 177 -14.72 8.37 -6.51
CA ASP A 177 -13.49 8.47 -7.31
C ASP A 177 -13.02 7.11 -7.86
N ASP A 178 -13.31 6.00 -7.18
CA ASP A 178 -12.89 4.66 -7.60
C ASP A 178 -14.03 3.63 -7.70
N GLY A 179 -15.22 3.97 -7.16
CA GLY A 179 -16.39 3.09 -7.16
C GLY A 179 -16.29 1.92 -6.17
N PHE A 180 -15.31 1.92 -5.28
CA PHE A 180 -15.15 0.87 -4.28
C PHE A 180 -16.04 1.14 -3.07
N ARG A 181 -16.59 0.05 -2.49
CA ARG A 181 -17.39 0.13 -1.27
C ARG A 181 -16.51 0.01 -0.05
N HIS A 182 -16.77 0.87 0.93
CA HIS A 182 -16.09 0.94 2.22
C HIS A 182 -17.10 0.74 3.34
N GLN A 183 -16.82 -0.21 4.23
CA GLN A 183 -17.66 -0.50 5.38
C GLN A 183 -16.80 -0.54 6.64
N PHE A 184 -17.38 -0.12 7.78
CA PHE A 184 -16.64 0.02 9.02
C PHE A 184 -17.52 -0.38 10.23
N TRP A 185 -16.97 -1.13 11.15
CA TRP A 185 -17.61 -1.53 12.41
C TRP A 185 -16.72 -1.21 13.59
N VAL A 186 -17.33 -0.93 14.75
CA VAL A 186 -16.64 -0.73 16.01
C VAL A 186 -16.81 -2.00 16.85
N ILE A 187 -15.71 -2.60 17.29
CA ILE A 187 -15.73 -3.75 18.20
C ILE A 187 -15.82 -3.22 19.63
N THR A 188 -17.03 -3.27 20.22
CA THR A 188 -17.31 -2.76 21.56
C THR A 188 -17.45 -3.87 22.60
N ASP A 189 -17.61 -5.13 22.17
CA ASP A 189 -17.74 -6.28 23.05
C ASP A 189 -16.38 -6.63 23.67
N GLU A 190 -16.30 -6.68 25.00
CA GLU A 190 -15.03 -6.93 25.72
C GLU A 190 -14.47 -8.34 25.47
N ALA A 191 -15.36 -9.34 25.25
CA ALA A 191 -14.92 -10.70 24.92
C ALA A 191 -14.28 -10.76 23.53
N ASP A 192 -14.83 -10.00 22.57
CA ASP A 192 -14.26 -9.90 21.22
C ASP A 192 -12.94 -9.13 21.22
N ILE A 193 -12.85 -8.02 21.98
CA ILE A 193 -11.59 -7.28 22.16
C ILE A 193 -10.51 -8.19 22.72
N LYS A 194 -10.85 -8.98 23.76
CA LYS A 194 -9.93 -9.95 24.33
C LYS A 194 -9.54 -11.03 23.32
N THR A 195 -10.49 -11.57 22.56
CA THR A 195 -10.25 -12.58 21.52
C THR A 195 -9.26 -12.06 20.47
N VAL A 196 -9.50 -10.88 19.93
CA VAL A 196 -8.58 -10.26 18.94
C VAL A 196 -7.18 -10.13 19.53
N THR A 197 -7.04 -9.60 20.74
CA THR A 197 -5.74 -9.43 21.40
C THR A 197 -5.01 -10.77 21.59
N GLU A 198 -5.71 -11.81 22.08
CA GLU A 198 -5.10 -13.13 22.33
C GLU A 198 -4.75 -13.87 21.05
N GLU A 199 -5.53 -13.72 19.97
CA GLU A 199 -5.20 -14.34 18.69
C GLU A 199 -3.94 -13.70 18.04
N PHE A 200 -3.80 -12.37 18.09
CA PHE A 200 -2.59 -11.70 17.61
C PHE A 200 -1.34 -12.10 18.40
N LYS A 201 -1.43 -12.32 19.70
CA LYS A 201 -0.31 -12.83 20.51
C LYS A 201 0.21 -14.19 20.04
N LYS A 202 -0.62 -15.00 19.39
CA LYS A 202 -0.20 -16.31 18.82
C LYS A 202 0.54 -16.18 17.50
N MET A 203 0.42 -15.04 16.82
CA MET A 203 1.06 -14.83 15.53
C MET A 203 2.56 -14.57 15.69
N PRO A 204 3.40 -15.24 14.88
CA PRO A 204 4.85 -15.05 14.98
C PRO A 204 5.27 -13.66 14.51
N SER A 205 4.65 -13.13 13.47
CA SER A 205 4.99 -11.85 12.84
C SER A 205 3.79 -11.25 12.15
N LEU A 206 3.85 -9.93 11.91
CA LEU A 206 3.02 -9.20 10.95
C LEU A 206 3.86 -8.79 9.74
N TYR A 207 3.24 -8.56 8.60
CA TYR A 207 3.92 -8.24 7.35
C TYR A 207 3.38 -6.93 6.79
N ILE A 208 4.26 -5.98 6.50
CA ILE A 208 3.84 -4.74 5.85
C ILE A 208 3.43 -5.08 4.41
N ALA A 209 2.19 -4.84 4.06
CA ALA A 209 1.69 -4.96 2.69
C ALA A 209 1.89 -3.65 1.92
N ASP A 210 1.49 -2.52 2.52
CA ASP A 210 1.64 -1.18 1.94
C ASP A 210 1.90 -0.14 3.04
N GLY A 211 2.51 1.01 2.68
CA GLY A 211 2.80 2.09 3.63
C GLY A 211 4.10 1.91 4.41
N HIS A 212 5.17 1.40 3.79
CA HIS A 212 6.49 1.25 4.43
C HIS A 212 7.02 2.55 5.02
N HIS A 213 6.88 3.69 4.31
CA HIS A 213 7.31 5.01 4.81
C HIS A 213 6.47 5.47 6.01
N ARG A 214 5.14 5.25 5.98
CA ARG A 214 4.24 5.56 7.09
C ARG A 214 4.55 4.70 8.33
N SER A 215 4.80 3.40 8.13
CA SER A 215 5.18 2.48 9.21
C SER A 215 6.49 2.88 9.86
N ALA A 216 7.53 3.19 9.05
CA ALA A 216 8.81 3.67 9.54
C ALA A 216 8.67 4.97 10.34
N ALA A 217 7.98 5.95 9.77
CA ALA A 217 7.79 7.26 10.41
C ALA A 217 7.06 7.13 11.75
N ALA A 218 5.97 6.37 11.81
CA ALA A 218 5.20 6.17 13.03
C ALA A 218 6.03 5.47 14.12
N ALA A 219 6.75 4.40 13.77
CA ALA A 219 7.59 3.67 14.72
C ALA A 219 8.76 4.51 15.23
N LEU A 220 9.46 5.23 14.34
CA LEU A 220 10.59 6.07 14.73
C LEU A 220 10.16 7.24 15.62
N VAL A 221 9.02 7.88 15.34
CA VAL A 221 8.48 8.95 16.19
C VAL A 221 8.03 8.40 17.55
N GLY A 222 7.41 7.22 17.59
CA GLY A 222 7.05 6.53 18.83
C GLY A 222 8.28 6.24 19.69
N ALA A 223 9.33 5.65 19.10
CA ALA A 223 10.60 5.39 19.78
C ALA A 223 11.28 6.68 20.28
N GLU A 224 11.24 7.78 19.48
CA GLU A 224 11.74 9.09 19.88
C GLU A 224 10.99 9.63 21.11
N LYS A 225 9.66 9.53 21.12
CA LYS A 225 8.83 9.96 22.26
C LYS A 225 9.12 9.15 23.52
N ALA A 226 9.24 7.81 23.39
CA ALA A 226 9.61 6.93 24.48
C ALA A 226 10.97 7.32 25.09
N LYS A 227 11.98 7.55 24.25
CA LYS A 227 13.33 7.97 24.68
C LYS A 227 13.32 9.32 25.40
N ASN A 228 12.47 10.26 24.96
CA ASN A 228 12.41 11.61 25.51
C ASN A 228 11.52 11.73 26.76
N ASN A 229 10.67 10.75 27.03
CA ASN A 229 9.78 10.73 28.19
C ASN A 229 10.49 10.12 29.40
N LYS A 230 10.89 10.95 30.35
CA LYS A 230 11.55 10.51 31.60
C LYS A 230 10.65 9.62 32.49
N ASN A 231 9.34 9.68 32.28
CA ASN A 231 8.33 8.91 33.04
C ASN A 231 7.74 7.77 32.18
N HIS A 232 8.45 7.36 31.13
CA HIS A 232 8.01 6.28 30.24
C HIS A 232 7.73 4.98 31.01
N LYS A 233 6.55 4.39 30.78
CA LYS A 233 6.06 3.16 31.44
C LYS A 233 5.91 1.99 30.46
N GLY A 234 5.80 2.28 29.15
CA GLY A 234 5.62 1.29 28.11
C GLY A 234 4.17 1.08 27.64
N ASP A 235 3.20 1.71 28.29
CA ASP A 235 1.77 1.61 27.98
C ASP A 235 1.19 2.86 27.29
N GLU A 236 2.01 3.89 27.08
CA GLU A 236 1.60 5.13 26.45
C GLU A 236 1.21 4.93 24.98
N GLU A 237 0.27 5.74 24.47
CA GLU A 237 -0.28 5.63 23.10
C GLU A 237 0.78 5.71 22.01
N TYR A 238 1.84 6.51 22.18
CA TYR A 238 2.93 6.60 21.21
C TYR A 238 3.79 5.32 21.08
N ASN A 239 3.61 4.32 21.96
CA ASN A 239 4.23 3.00 21.77
C ASN A 239 3.46 2.14 20.76
N TYR A 240 2.37 2.63 20.24
CA TYR A 240 1.54 1.95 19.26
C TYR A 240 1.28 2.86 18.08
N PHE A 241 1.10 2.29 16.92
CA PHE A 241 0.73 3.04 15.70
C PHE A 241 -0.38 2.33 14.94
N MET A 242 -1.23 3.12 14.29
CA MET A 242 -2.44 2.64 13.65
C MET A 242 -2.16 1.79 12.41
N ALA A 243 -2.58 0.53 12.45
CA ALA A 243 -2.49 -0.41 11.34
C ALA A 243 -3.85 -1.04 11.03
N VAL A 244 -4.11 -1.33 9.75
CA VAL A 244 -5.20 -2.20 9.32
C VAL A 244 -4.59 -3.52 8.90
N CYS A 245 -4.91 -4.58 9.63
CA CYS A 245 -4.35 -5.91 9.46
C CYS A 245 -5.35 -6.84 8.78
N PHE A 246 -4.99 -7.41 7.64
CA PHE A 246 -5.81 -8.33 6.85
C PHE A 246 -5.23 -9.74 6.88
N GLN A 247 -6.07 -10.76 6.74
CA GLN A 247 -5.60 -12.11 6.47
C GLN A 247 -4.91 -12.17 5.11
N ALA A 248 -3.80 -12.88 5.04
CA ALA A 248 -2.99 -12.98 3.83
C ALA A 248 -3.78 -13.49 2.61
N SER A 249 -4.67 -14.48 2.80
CA SER A 249 -5.50 -15.06 1.73
C SER A 249 -6.56 -14.11 1.18
N GLN A 250 -6.97 -13.08 1.93
CA GLN A 250 -7.99 -12.13 1.49
C GLN A 250 -7.42 -11.04 0.57
N LEU A 251 -6.10 -10.81 0.61
CA LEU A 251 -5.47 -9.71 -0.10
C LEU A 251 -5.43 -9.92 -1.61
N THR A 252 -5.58 -8.82 -2.34
CA THR A 252 -5.44 -8.77 -3.78
C THR A 252 -4.17 -8.00 -4.14
N ILE A 253 -3.24 -8.69 -4.79
CA ILE A 253 -2.03 -8.09 -5.34
C ILE A 253 -2.20 -8.08 -6.85
N LEU A 254 -2.08 -6.90 -7.44
CA LEU A 254 -2.14 -6.71 -8.88
C LEU A 254 -0.75 -6.71 -9.49
N ASP A 255 -0.70 -6.99 -10.77
CA ASP A 255 0.51 -6.90 -11.58
C ASP A 255 1.05 -5.46 -11.59
N TYR A 256 2.36 -5.31 -11.55
CA TYR A 256 3.03 -4.03 -11.72
C TYR A 256 3.84 -4.10 -13.02
N ASN A 257 3.28 -3.52 -14.08
CA ASN A 257 3.75 -3.68 -15.44
C ASN A 257 4.80 -2.64 -15.82
N ARG A 258 5.56 -2.90 -16.89
CA ARG A 258 6.64 -2.06 -17.39
C ARG A 258 6.33 -1.57 -18.79
N VAL A 259 6.73 -0.34 -19.09
CA VAL A 259 6.71 0.24 -20.43
C VAL A 259 8.07 0.86 -20.73
N ILE A 260 8.61 0.63 -21.91
CA ILE A 260 10.00 0.95 -22.24
C ILE A 260 10.04 1.76 -23.54
N LYS A 261 10.92 2.79 -23.60
CA LYS A 261 10.96 3.79 -24.68
C LYS A 261 11.66 3.33 -25.95
N ASP A 262 12.55 2.36 -25.87
CA ASP A 262 13.38 1.94 -27.01
C ASP A 262 13.68 0.43 -27.00
N LEU A 263 14.43 -0.05 -27.96
CA LEU A 263 14.93 -1.42 -28.06
C LEU A 263 16.47 -1.48 -27.92
N ASN A 264 17.08 -0.48 -27.28
CA ASN A 264 18.54 -0.39 -27.09
C ASN A 264 19.32 -0.53 -28.43
N GLY A 265 18.81 0.11 -29.49
CA GLY A 265 19.43 0.09 -30.83
C GLY A 265 19.14 -1.17 -31.65
N MET A 266 18.47 -2.18 -31.09
CA MET A 266 18.12 -3.40 -31.83
C MET A 266 16.92 -3.18 -32.78
N LYS A 267 16.91 -3.90 -33.90
CA LYS A 267 15.69 -4.08 -34.69
C LYS A 267 14.76 -5.07 -33.99
N VAL A 268 13.47 -5.02 -34.29
CA VAL A 268 12.46 -5.91 -33.69
C VAL A 268 12.82 -7.40 -33.84
N ALA A 269 13.24 -7.83 -35.05
CA ALA A 269 13.62 -9.23 -35.25
C ALA A 269 14.85 -9.64 -34.43
N GLU A 270 15.79 -8.73 -34.22
CA GLU A 270 16.99 -8.96 -33.41
C GLU A 270 16.62 -9.06 -31.92
N PHE A 271 15.73 -8.19 -31.46
CA PHE A 271 15.23 -8.23 -30.11
C PHE A 271 14.43 -9.50 -29.79
N LEU A 272 13.49 -9.89 -30.66
CA LEU A 272 12.75 -11.15 -30.51
C LEU A 272 13.68 -12.35 -30.45
N LYS A 273 14.69 -12.40 -31.35
CA LYS A 273 15.71 -13.47 -31.36
C LYS A 273 16.58 -13.46 -30.10
N ALA A 274 16.91 -12.28 -29.57
CA ALA A 274 17.68 -12.18 -28.32
C ALA A 274 16.87 -12.71 -27.10
N LEU A 275 15.57 -12.44 -27.06
CA LEU A 275 14.67 -12.99 -26.04
C LEU A 275 14.63 -14.53 -26.04
N GLU A 276 14.73 -15.17 -27.23
CA GLU A 276 14.73 -16.63 -27.34
C GLU A 276 15.89 -17.32 -26.64
N LYS A 277 16.95 -16.60 -26.25
CA LYS A 277 18.03 -17.15 -25.42
C LYS A 277 17.49 -17.66 -24.08
N ASN A 278 16.69 -16.87 -23.42
CA ASN A 278 16.24 -17.10 -22.06
C ASN A 278 14.75 -17.46 -21.95
N PHE A 279 13.96 -17.21 -23.02
CA PHE A 279 12.51 -17.40 -23.03
C PHE A 279 12.05 -18.24 -24.22
N THR A 280 10.94 -18.94 -24.05
CA THR A 280 10.13 -19.41 -25.18
C THR A 280 9.23 -18.26 -25.61
N VAL A 281 9.36 -17.79 -26.85
CA VAL A 281 8.63 -16.64 -27.40
C VAL A 281 7.54 -17.15 -28.33
N GLU A 282 6.29 -16.77 -28.08
CA GLU A 282 5.14 -17.15 -28.89
C GLU A 282 4.29 -15.94 -29.25
N LEU A 283 4.00 -15.74 -30.54
CA LEU A 283 3.08 -14.71 -31.01
C LEU A 283 1.64 -15.07 -30.63
N LYS A 284 0.95 -14.18 -29.91
CA LYS A 284 -0.47 -14.34 -29.51
C LYS A 284 -1.44 -13.54 -30.39
N GLY A 285 -0.95 -12.58 -31.16
CA GLY A 285 -1.76 -11.77 -32.07
C GLY A 285 -2.09 -10.39 -31.51
N LYS A 286 -3.24 -9.84 -31.94
CA LYS A 286 -3.63 -8.44 -31.65
C LYS A 286 -4.47 -8.28 -30.39
N ASP A 287 -5.14 -9.35 -29.95
CA ASP A 287 -5.99 -9.34 -28.77
C ASP A 287 -5.14 -9.37 -27.51
N GLU A 288 -5.62 -8.67 -26.47
CA GLU A 288 -4.92 -8.61 -25.18
C GLU A 288 -4.62 -10.01 -24.64
N TYR A 289 -3.37 -10.25 -24.33
CA TYR A 289 -2.90 -11.48 -23.73
C TYR A 289 -2.33 -11.21 -22.34
N ARG A 290 -2.89 -11.83 -21.31
CA ARG A 290 -2.44 -11.71 -19.92
C ARG A 290 -1.65 -12.95 -19.51
N PRO A 291 -0.52 -12.82 -18.75
CA PRO A 291 0.15 -13.95 -18.15
C PRO A 291 -0.83 -14.75 -17.27
N THR A 292 -0.77 -16.07 -17.34
CA THR A 292 -1.69 -16.97 -16.63
C THR A 292 -1.05 -17.70 -15.45
N LYS A 293 0.28 -17.68 -15.35
CA LYS A 293 1.05 -18.39 -14.33
C LYS A 293 2.40 -17.73 -14.09
N LEU A 294 3.06 -18.10 -13.01
CA LEU A 294 4.44 -17.71 -12.73
C LEU A 294 5.37 -18.07 -13.87
N HIS A 295 6.40 -17.21 -14.09
CA HIS A 295 7.42 -17.32 -15.13
C HIS A 295 6.90 -17.15 -16.56
N GLU A 296 5.67 -16.69 -16.68
CA GLU A 296 5.09 -16.25 -17.93
C GLU A 296 4.90 -14.73 -17.91
N PHE A 297 5.34 -14.08 -18.99
CA PHE A 297 5.20 -12.65 -19.22
C PHE A 297 4.38 -12.43 -20.48
N SER A 298 3.76 -11.28 -20.59
CA SER A 298 3.12 -10.84 -21.81
C SER A 298 3.79 -9.57 -22.32
N MET A 299 4.24 -9.57 -23.57
CA MET A 299 4.89 -8.42 -24.19
C MET A 299 4.02 -7.86 -25.30
N TYR A 300 3.83 -6.54 -25.31
CA TYR A 300 3.20 -5.83 -26.41
C TYR A 300 4.24 -5.04 -27.21
N LEU A 301 4.38 -5.39 -28.49
CA LEU A 301 5.34 -4.79 -29.40
C LEU A 301 4.79 -4.78 -30.84
N ASP A 302 4.90 -3.64 -31.55
CA ASP A 302 4.48 -3.47 -32.96
C ASP A 302 3.05 -3.98 -33.24
N GLY A 303 2.09 -3.63 -32.35
CA GLY A 303 0.69 -3.97 -32.53
C GLY A 303 0.34 -5.43 -32.24
N ASN A 304 1.26 -6.21 -31.68
CA ASN A 304 1.06 -7.62 -31.37
C ASN A 304 1.44 -7.95 -29.92
N TRP A 305 0.71 -8.89 -29.35
CA TRP A 305 1.02 -9.51 -28.06
C TRP A 305 1.83 -10.78 -28.26
N TYR A 306 2.79 -11.01 -27.37
CA TYR A 306 3.65 -12.18 -27.30
C TYR A 306 3.61 -12.78 -25.90
N SER A 307 3.58 -14.10 -25.78
CA SER A 307 3.89 -14.79 -24.55
C SER A 307 5.39 -15.04 -24.47
N LEU A 308 5.99 -14.74 -23.32
CA LEU A 308 7.38 -15.04 -23.00
C LEU A 308 7.39 -15.97 -21.79
N VAL A 309 7.76 -17.24 -21.97
CA VAL A 309 7.87 -18.19 -20.87
C VAL A 309 9.35 -18.39 -20.53
N ALA A 310 9.75 -18.09 -19.30
CA ALA A 310 11.14 -18.26 -18.86
C ALA A 310 11.56 -19.73 -18.93
N LYS A 311 12.72 -20.00 -19.51
CA LYS A 311 13.24 -21.37 -19.67
C LYS A 311 13.74 -21.92 -18.35
N PRO A 312 13.65 -23.26 -18.11
CA PRO A 312 14.28 -23.90 -16.95
C PRO A 312 15.77 -23.52 -16.86
N GLY A 313 16.24 -23.24 -15.64
CA GLY A 313 17.61 -22.82 -15.37
C GLY A 313 17.89 -21.31 -15.51
N THR A 314 16.88 -20.51 -15.87
CA THR A 314 17.00 -19.04 -15.89
C THR A 314 16.64 -18.41 -14.52
N TYR A 315 16.07 -19.17 -13.63
CA TYR A 315 15.72 -18.82 -12.25
C TYR A 315 15.99 -19.98 -11.31
N ASP A 316 16.03 -19.71 -10.01
CA ASP A 316 16.26 -20.70 -8.94
C ASP A 316 15.06 -20.66 -7.98
N ASP A 317 14.30 -21.75 -7.94
CA ASP A 317 13.13 -21.91 -7.07
C ASP A 317 13.48 -21.86 -5.57
N SER A 318 14.76 -22.07 -5.21
CA SER A 318 15.24 -21.99 -3.82
C SER A 318 15.62 -20.57 -3.39
N ASP A 319 15.79 -19.62 -4.34
CA ASP A 319 16.06 -18.23 -4.04
C ASP A 319 14.74 -17.42 -4.04
N PRO A 320 14.26 -16.95 -2.89
CA PRO A 320 12.98 -16.23 -2.79
C PRO A 320 12.94 -14.93 -3.60
N ILE A 321 14.09 -14.36 -4.00
CA ILE A 321 14.16 -13.19 -4.90
C ILE A 321 14.31 -13.65 -6.35
N GLY A 322 15.27 -14.54 -6.62
CA GLY A 322 15.62 -14.97 -7.97
C GLY A 322 14.49 -15.70 -8.70
N VAL A 323 13.52 -16.25 -7.96
CA VAL A 323 12.31 -16.91 -8.50
C VAL A 323 11.22 -15.93 -8.94
N LEU A 324 11.31 -14.65 -8.53
CA LEU A 324 10.29 -13.65 -8.85
C LEU A 324 10.33 -13.24 -10.32
N ASP A 325 9.18 -13.13 -10.96
CA ASP A 325 9.04 -12.61 -12.33
C ASP A 325 9.62 -11.19 -12.47
N VAL A 326 9.51 -10.39 -11.42
CA VAL A 326 10.12 -9.07 -11.33
C VAL A 326 11.65 -9.15 -11.45
N ASP A 327 12.30 -10.10 -10.76
CA ASP A 327 13.74 -10.28 -10.81
C ASP A 327 14.18 -10.89 -12.14
N ILE A 328 13.50 -11.93 -12.60
CA ILE A 328 13.77 -12.59 -13.89
C ILE A 328 13.74 -11.57 -15.03
N SER A 329 12.68 -10.76 -15.12
CA SER A 329 12.56 -9.72 -16.15
C SER A 329 13.61 -8.63 -16.01
N SER A 330 13.93 -8.22 -14.77
CA SER A 330 14.96 -7.20 -14.52
C SER A 330 16.34 -7.64 -14.95
N ARG A 331 16.76 -8.88 -14.63
CA ARG A 331 18.07 -9.41 -15.00
C ARG A 331 18.17 -9.72 -16.49
N LEU A 332 17.22 -10.50 -17.02
CA LEU A 332 17.35 -11.13 -18.34
C LEU A 332 16.85 -10.25 -19.49
N ILE A 333 15.98 -9.29 -19.22
CA ILE A 333 15.45 -8.40 -20.26
C ILE A 333 15.93 -6.96 -20.03
N LEU A 334 15.67 -6.39 -18.86
CA LEU A 334 15.93 -4.96 -18.63
C LEU A 334 17.44 -4.66 -18.51
N ASP A 335 18.20 -5.45 -17.77
CA ASP A 335 19.65 -5.26 -17.67
C ASP A 335 20.37 -5.86 -18.88
N GLU A 336 20.22 -7.16 -19.15
CA GLU A 336 21.01 -7.87 -20.18
C GLU A 336 20.75 -7.33 -21.60
N LEU A 337 19.49 -7.11 -21.98
CA LEU A 337 19.14 -6.69 -23.35
C LEU A 337 18.97 -5.17 -23.49
N MET A 338 18.31 -4.52 -22.50
CA MET A 338 18.03 -3.08 -22.57
C MET A 338 19.12 -2.22 -21.94
N GLY A 339 20.05 -2.81 -21.14
CA GLY A 339 21.06 -2.05 -20.40
C GLY A 339 20.48 -1.16 -19.29
N ILE A 340 19.25 -1.42 -18.85
CA ILE A 340 18.59 -0.70 -17.77
C ILE A 340 18.94 -1.38 -16.45
N LYS A 341 19.95 -0.84 -15.76
CA LYS A 341 20.51 -1.41 -14.53
C LYS A 341 19.81 -0.92 -13.26
N ASP A 342 19.38 0.32 -13.25
CA ASP A 342 18.67 0.90 -12.11
C ASP A 342 17.27 1.37 -12.52
N LEU A 343 16.29 0.57 -12.15
CA LEU A 343 14.87 0.82 -12.46
C LEU A 343 14.31 2.09 -11.82
N ARG A 344 15.00 2.68 -10.83
CA ARG A 344 14.54 3.87 -10.10
C ARG A 344 14.93 5.17 -10.77
N SER A 345 16.02 5.15 -11.52
CA SER A 345 16.63 6.35 -12.10
C SER A 345 16.65 6.38 -13.63
N ASP A 346 16.53 5.24 -14.31
CA ASP A 346 16.55 5.18 -15.77
C ASP A 346 15.25 5.75 -16.36
N LYS A 347 15.36 6.80 -17.18
CA LYS A 347 14.22 7.50 -17.80
C LYS A 347 13.64 6.78 -19.02
N ARG A 348 14.22 5.65 -19.44
CA ARG A 348 13.71 4.84 -20.56
C ARG A 348 12.62 3.87 -20.13
N ILE A 349 12.45 3.64 -18.83
CA ILE A 349 11.43 2.76 -18.27
C ILE A 349 10.43 3.57 -17.44
N ASP A 350 9.16 3.16 -17.51
CA ASP A 350 8.12 3.63 -16.60
C ASP A 350 7.21 2.45 -16.21
N PHE A 351 6.35 2.64 -15.24
CA PHE A 351 5.58 1.59 -14.59
C PHE A 351 4.08 1.86 -14.67
N VAL A 352 3.30 0.79 -14.84
CA VAL A 352 1.84 0.84 -14.92
C VAL A 352 1.24 -0.15 -13.93
N GLY A 353 0.55 0.35 -12.91
CA GLY A 353 -0.16 -0.51 -11.95
C GLY A 353 -1.31 -1.28 -12.62
N GLY A 354 -1.51 -2.52 -12.18
CA GLY A 354 -2.45 -3.46 -12.80
C GLY A 354 -3.90 -3.00 -12.82
N LEU A 355 -4.29 -2.04 -11.97
CA LEU A 355 -5.63 -1.44 -11.98
C LEU A 355 -5.97 -0.78 -13.33
N ARG A 356 -4.96 -0.22 -14.02
CA ARG A 356 -5.12 0.38 -15.36
C ARG A 356 -5.27 -0.64 -16.48
N GLY A 357 -5.01 -1.91 -16.20
CA GLY A 357 -5.14 -3.02 -17.15
C GLY A 357 -4.14 -3.03 -18.31
N LEU A 358 -4.25 -4.04 -19.17
CA LEU A 358 -3.40 -4.19 -20.36
C LEU A 358 -3.69 -3.14 -21.44
N GLY A 359 -4.92 -2.63 -21.48
CA GLY A 359 -5.31 -1.56 -22.40
C GLY A 359 -4.46 -0.30 -22.27
N GLU A 360 -4.03 0.05 -21.05
CA GLU A 360 -3.13 1.19 -20.84
C GLU A 360 -1.72 0.93 -21.39
N LEU A 361 -1.22 -0.31 -21.29
CA LEU A 361 0.05 -0.70 -21.90
C LEU A 361 -0.02 -0.52 -23.43
N LYS A 362 -1.09 -1.04 -24.02
CA LYS A 362 -1.36 -0.92 -25.45
C LYS A 362 -1.47 0.54 -25.87
N ARG A 363 -2.25 1.36 -25.16
CA ARG A 363 -2.43 2.80 -25.43
C ARG A 363 -1.08 3.54 -25.45
N ARG A 364 -0.22 3.32 -24.47
CA ARG A 364 1.07 4.02 -24.35
C ARG A 364 2.06 3.61 -25.45
N VAL A 365 1.97 2.38 -25.94
CA VAL A 365 2.80 1.91 -27.07
C VAL A 365 2.24 2.41 -28.40
N ASP A 366 0.93 2.28 -28.63
CA ASP A 366 0.28 2.69 -29.88
C ASP A 366 0.34 4.22 -30.11
N SER A 367 0.34 5.01 -29.03
CA SER A 367 0.53 6.47 -29.12
C SER A 367 1.95 6.90 -29.44
N GLY A 368 2.93 6.00 -29.41
CA GLY A 368 4.35 6.30 -29.58
C GLY A 368 5.03 6.90 -28.35
N GLU A 369 4.32 7.00 -27.20
CA GLU A 369 4.89 7.42 -25.92
C GLU A 369 5.97 6.43 -25.48
N MET A 370 5.69 5.14 -25.67
CA MET A 370 6.59 4.02 -25.37
C MET A 370 6.76 3.12 -26.60
N ARG A 371 7.87 2.39 -26.65
CA ARG A 371 8.18 1.51 -27.77
C ARG A 371 7.58 0.11 -27.61
N TRP A 372 7.55 -0.40 -26.38
CA TRP A 372 6.99 -1.71 -26.04
C TRP A 372 6.61 -1.78 -24.56
N ALA A 373 5.84 -2.79 -24.22
CA ALA A 373 5.39 -3.01 -22.85
C ALA A 373 5.58 -4.46 -22.43
N LEU A 374 5.74 -4.67 -21.11
CA LEU A 374 5.87 -5.98 -20.48
C LEU A 374 4.89 -6.08 -19.31
N ALA A 375 3.95 -7.00 -19.39
CA ALA A 375 3.09 -7.36 -18.29
C ALA A 375 3.63 -8.60 -17.56
N LEU A 376 3.57 -8.56 -16.23
CA LEU A 376 4.06 -9.61 -15.34
C LEU A 376 2.88 -10.34 -14.70
N TYR A 377 3.14 -11.57 -14.26
CA TYR A 377 2.23 -12.26 -13.36
C TYR A 377 2.34 -11.64 -11.95
N PRO A 378 1.23 -11.41 -11.23
CA PRO A 378 1.26 -10.82 -9.89
C PRO A 378 2.06 -11.66 -8.89
N VAL A 379 2.78 -10.99 -7.99
CA VAL A 379 3.43 -11.64 -6.85
C VAL A 379 2.36 -12.14 -5.87
N SER A 380 2.56 -13.29 -5.26
CA SER A 380 1.66 -13.81 -4.23
C SER A 380 2.00 -13.30 -2.83
N MET A 381 1.02 -13.30 -1.91
CA MET A 381 1.30 -13.00 -0.50
C MET A 381 2.32 -13.96 0.12
N GLN A 382 2.29 -15.24 -0.26
CA GLN A 382 3.27 -16.21 0.24
C GLN A 382 4.70 -15.82 -0.15
N GLN A 383 4.93 -15.42 -1.42
CA GLN A 383 6.26 -14.94 -1.85
C GLN A 383 6.71 -13.71 -1.06
N ILE A 384 5.82 -12.77 -0.77
CA ILE A 384 6.15 -11.59 0.04
C ILE A 384 6.54 -12.00 1.46
N MET A 385 5.78 -12.90 2.07
CA MET A 385 6.06 -13.39 3.43
C MET A 385 7.39 -14.14 3.49
N ASP A 386 7.66 -15.03 2.53
CA ASP A 386 8.92 -15.80 2.46
C ASP A 386 10.14 -14.87 2.31
N ILE A 387 10.03 -13.83 1.48
CA ILE A 387 11.08 -12.83 1.32
C ILE A 387 11.29 -12.05 2.61
N ALA A 388 10.22 -11.56 3.22
CA ALA A 388 10.29 -10.78 4.45
C ALA A 388 10.84 -11.62 5.62
N ASP A 389 10.50 -12.90 5.71
CA ASP A 389 11.03 -13.84 6.70
C ASP A 389 12.51 -14.15 6.49
N SER A 390 12.97 -14.19 5.23
CA SER A 390 14.40 -14.35 4.91
C SER A 390 15.25 -13.12 5.24
N GLY A 391 14.63 -11.99 5.61
CA GLY A 391 15.29 -10.71 5.82
C GLY A 391 15.80 -10.04 4.54
N LYS A 392 15.43 -10.57 3.38
CA LYS A 392 15.76 -9.97 2.07
C LYS A 392 14.75 -8.87 1.70
N ILE A 393 15.13 -8.07 0.72
CA ILE A 393 14.33 -6.95 0.21
C ILE A 393 13.94 -7.23 -1.24
N MET A 394 12.70 -6.98 -1.58
CA MET A 394 12.18 -7.13 -2.94
C MET A 394 12.78 -6.07 -3.90
N PRO A 395 12.92 -6.39 -5.18
CA PRO A 395 13.16 -5.39 -6.21
C PRO A 395 12.09 -4.27 -6.17
N PRO A 396 12.44 -3.04 -6.55
CA PRO A 396 11.48 -1.94 -6.56
C PRO A 396 10.33 -2.20 -7.55
N LYS A 397 9.14 -1.68 -7.24
CA LYS A 397 7.96 -1.80 -8.11
C LYS A 397 7.57 -3.26 -8.37
N ALA A 398 7.59 -4.08 -7.31
CA ALA A 398 7.26 -5.50 -7.36
C ALA A 398 5.80 -5.79 -6.97
N THR A 399 5.21 -4.99 -6.09
CA THR A 399 3.88 -5.22 -5.52
C THR A 399 2.96 -4.02 -5.75
N TRP A 400 1.68 -4.31 -5.99
CA TRP A 400 0.62 -3.31 -6.08
C TRP A 400 -0.63 -3.83 -5.37
N PHE A 401 -0.84 -3.40 -4.12
CA PHE A 401 -2.01 -3.80 -3.33
C PHE A 401 -3.22 -2.93 -3.66
N GLU A 402 -4.37 -3.56 -3.90
CA GLU A 402 -5.67 -2.92 -4.09
C GLU A 402 -6.77 -3.67 -3.31
N PRO A 403 -7.79 -2.94 -2.85
CA PRO A 403 -7.95 -1.47 -2.80
C PRO A 403 -6.97 -0.79 -1.87
N LYS A 404 -6.62 0.48 -2.15
CA LYS A 404 -5.86 1.31 -1.21
C LYS A 404 -6.72 1.67 0.00
N LEU A 405 -6.12 1.69 1.19
CA LEU A 405 -6.82 2.11 2.41
C LEU A 405 -7.24 3.58 2.31
N ARG A 406 -8.48 3.89 2.66
CA ARG A 406 -8.91 5.27 2.86
C ARG A 406 -8.37 5.81 4.18
N SER A 407 -7.91 7.04 4.14
CA SER A 407 -7.59 7.84 5.32
C SER A 407 -8.83 8.55 5.83
N GLY A 408 -8.91 8.82 7.13
CA GLY A 408 -10.01 9.57 7.72
C GLY A 408 -11.22 8.78 8.22
N LEU A 409 -11.19 7.45 8.13
CA LEU A 409 -12.21 6.60 8.78
C LEU A 409 -12.01 6.53 10.29
N VAL A 410 -10.76 6.51 10.71
CA VAL A 410 -10.32 6.57 12.10
C VAL A 410 -8.87 7.08 12.13
N ILE A 411 -8.52 7.79 13.20
CA ILE A 411 -7.20 8.37 13.45
C ILE A 411 -6.77 7.96 14.86
N HIS A 412 -5.49 7.66 15.05
CA HIS A 412 -4.91 7.31 16.33
C HIS A 412 -4.05 8.45 16.87
N LYS A 413 -4.43 9.01 18.03
CA LYS A 413 -3.70 10.05 18.75
C LYS A 413 -2.59 9.42 19.60
N LEU A 414 -1.46 10.12 19.75
CA LEU A 414 -0.27 9.58 20.44
C LEU A 414 -0.14 10.05 21.90
N ASP A 415 -1.20 10.61 22.48
CA ASP A 415 -1.29 11.05 23.87
C ASP A 415 -2.61 10.65 24.54
#